data_d033ccd887c94fb561eb5bdfcb0742b0
#
_entry.id   d033ccd887c94fb561eb5bdfcb0742b0
#
_cell.length_a   1.000
_cell.length_b   1.000
_cell.length_c   1.000
_cell.angle_alpha   90.00
_cell.angle_beta   90.00
_cell.angle_gamma   90.00
#
_symmetry.space_group_name_H-M   'P 1'
#
loop_
_entity.id
_entity.type
_entity.pdbx_description
1 polymer ?
#
loop_
_entity_poly.entity_id
_entity_poly.type
_entity_poly.pdbx_seq_one_letter_code
_entity_poly.pdbx_strand_id
1 'polypeptide(L)'
;MNMLVSAKRDPEDKKSVLVDGSPQLSEGVISSQGDGCNTWELVDGRIAERAVSCLVDPELGDGVVVFGSERRHMILAILTRENNLSVAIGAGKAQGLILKGKNIRLQASHAAEITSLGSLTFSAPLGRIQITAAELFQSISCTLVTLARNMVTKVTDYQFRGEGSVVSTAKTQVITAETDLRLDAQRINMG
;
A
#
# COMPACT_ATOMS: atom_id res chain seq x y z
N MET A 1 0.57 78.38 -34.66
CA MET A 1 1.70 77.70 -35.32
C MET A 1 2.42 76.91 -34.21
N ASN A 2 1.94 75.71 -33.88
CA ASN A 2 2.51 74.85 -32.84
C ASN A 2 2.90 73.55 -33.47
N MET A 3 4.20 73.31 -33.52
CA MET A 3 4.81 72.07 -33.95
C MET A 3 4.66 70.96 -32.84
N LEU A 4 3.93 69.93 -33.12
CA LEU A 4 3.93 68.67 -32.30
C LEU A 4 5.14 67.85 -32.72
N VAL A 5 6.08 67.69 -31.78
CA VAL A 5 7.19 66.75 -31.91
C VAL A 5 6.69 65.39 -31.41
N SER A 6 6.57 64.43 -32.35
CA SER A 6 6.27 63.05 -32.07
C SER A 6 7.52 62.36 -31.54
N ALA A 7 7.54 61.98 -30.28
CA ALA A 7 8.57 61.13 -29.71
C ALA A 7 8.24 59.64 -30.02
N LYS A 8 9.05 59.05 -30.89
CA LYS A 8 9.13 57.62 -31.12
C LYS A 8 9.64 56.96 -29.84
N ARG A 9 8.82 56.14 -29.20
CA ARG A 9 9.26 55.22 -28.13
C ARG A 9 9.78 53.95 -28.80
N ASP A 10 11.04 53.69 -28.65
CA ASP A 10 11.66 52.41 -28.95
C ASP A 10 11.07 51.33 -28.00
N PRO A 11 10.79 50.10 -28.46
CA PRO A 11 10.44 49.02 -27.59
C PRO A 11 11.72 48.53 -26.91
N GLU A 12 11.99 49.03 -25.71
CA GLU A 12 13.02 48.48 -24.86
C GLU A 12 12.68 47.01 -24.56
N ASP A 13 13.59 46.22 -25.08
CA ASP A 13 13.89 44.83 -24.77
C ASP A 13 13.72 44.54 -23.27
N LYS A 14 12.56 43.95 -22.89
CA LYS A 14 12.39 43.36 -21.58
C LYS A 14 13.20 42.09 -21.54
N LYS A 15 14.51 42.19 -21.46
CA LYS A 15 15.36 41.14 -20.95
C LYS A 15 14.88 40.85 -19.53
N SER A 16 14.10 39.80 -19.38
CA SER A 16 13.80 39.22 -18.07
C SER A 16 15.13 38.86 -17.44
N VAL A 17 15.56 39.65 -16.46
CA VAL A 17 16.66 39.28 -15.57
C VAL A 17 16.16 38.04 -14.80
N LEU A 18 16.50 36.86 -15.30
CA LEU A 18 16.43 35.65 -14.54
C LEU A 18 17.38 35.84 -13.36
N VAL A 19 16.80 35.93 -12.16
CA VAL A 19 17.57 35.93 -10.91
C VAL A 19 18.21 34.57 -10.83
N ASP A 20 19.49 34.53 -11.15
CA ASP A 20 20.35 33.35 -11.10
C ASP A 20 20.28 32.76 -9.70
N GLY A 21 19.79 31.50 -9.58
CA GLY A 21 19.67 30.81 -8.29
C GLY A 21 18.26 30.62 -7.74
N SER A 22 17.20 31.13 -8.38
CA SER A 22 15.82 30.82 -7.95
C SER A 22 15.45 29.35 -8.27
N PRO A 23 14.76 28.67 -7.34
CA PRO A 23 14.31 27.28 -7.59
C PRO A 23 13.38 27.22 -8.81
N GLN A 24 13.62 26.29 -9.71
CA GLN A 24 12.86 26.11 -10.93
C GLN A 24 12.34 24.70 -11.07
N LEU A 25 11.21 24.55 -11.76
CA LEU A 25 10.70 23.28 -12.23
C LEU A 25 11.39 22.92 -13.54
N SER A 26 11.88 21.71 -13.64
CA SER A 26 12.48 21.14 -14.86
C SER A 26 12.11 19.69 -15.01
N GLU A 27 12.25 19.17 -16.18
CA GLU A 27 12.16 17.73 -16.44
C GLU A 27 13.54 17.10 -16.43
N GLY A 28 13.58 15.80 -16.18
CA GLY A 28 14.78 15.01 -16.23
C GLY A 28 14.45 13.53 -16.43
N VAL A 29 15.45 12.74 -16.81
CA VAL A 29 15.33 11.28 -16.92
C VAL A 29 16.32 10.65 -15.95
N ILE A 30 15.89 9.63 -15.22
CA ILE A 30 16.74 8.93 -14.25
C ILE A 30 17.73 8.02 -14.99
N SER A 31 19.02 8.24 -14.75
CA SER A 31 20.12 7.44 -15.32
C SER A 31 20.64 6.37 -14.38
N SER A 32 20.71 6.66 -13.08
CA SER A 32 21.22 5.74 -12.07
C SER A 32 20.68 6.03 -10.68
N GLN A 33 20.79 5.04 -9.79
CA GLN A 33 20.56 5.26 -8.37
C GLN A 33 21.83 5.87 -7.77
N GLY A 34 21.69 6.95 -7.02
CA GLY A 34 22.80 7.60 -6.32
C GLY A 34 23.24 6.85 -5.06
N ASP A 35 24.28 7.36 -4.40
CA ASP A 35 24.89 6.72 -3.20
C ASP A 35 23.97 6.58 -1.98
N GLY A 36 22.80 7.19 -2.03
CA GLY A 36 21.78 7.12 -0.95
C GLY A 36 20.52 6.40 -1.38
N CYS A 37 19.86 5.72 -0.44
CA CYS A 37 18.61 4.97 -0.68
C CYS A 37 17.42 5.85 -1.17
N ASN A 38 17.61 7.15 -1.32
CA ASN A 38 16.56 8.10 -1.75
C ASN A 38 17.11 9.18 -2.70
N THR A 39 18.21 8.89 -3.37
CA THR A 39 18.88 9.79 -4.30
C THR A 39 19.02 9.12 -5.67
N TRP A 40 18.85 9.89 -6.71
CA TRP A 40 18.98 9.47 -8.10
C TRP A 40 19.82 10.46 -8.89
N GLU A 41 20.58 9.96 -9.80
CA GLU A 41 21.30 10.73 -10.79
C GLU A 41 20.45 10.82 -12.07
N LEU A 42 20.38 12.01 -12.63
CA LEU A 42 19.69 12.27 -13.88
C LEU A 42 20.68 12.20 -15.05
N VAL A 43 20.19 11.99 -16.26
CA VAL A 43 21.00 11.92 -17.49
C VAL A 43 21.85 13.18 -17.70
N ASP A 44 21.40 14.33 -17.19
CA ASP A 44 22.15 15.60 -17.25
C ASP A 44 23.19 15.78 -16.13
N GLY A 45 23.41 14.76 -15.30
CA GLY A 45 24.39 14.74 -14.20
C GLY A 45 23.91 15.39 -12.90
N ARG A 46 22.66 15.89 -12.85
CA ARG A 46 22.08 16.39 -11.59
C ARG A 46 21.78 15.23 -10.64
N ILE A 47 22.07 15.44 -9.36
CA ILE A 47 21.67 14.51 -8.29
C ILE A 47 20.39 15.08 -7.64
N ALA A 48 19.33 14.28 -7.63
CA ALA A 48 18.04 14.67 -7.06
C ALA A 48 17.60 13.70 -5.95
N GLU A 49 17.02 14.25 -4.88
CA GLU A 49 16.38 13.47 -3.82
C GLU A 49 14.88 13.33 -4.10
N ARG A 50 14.27 12.20 -3.74
CA ARG A 50 12.82 12.05 -3.79
C ARG A 50 12.13 12.94 -2.74
N ALA A 51 11.18 13.76 -3.15
CA ALA A 51 10.33 14.49 -2.24
C ALA A 51 9.41 13.56 -1.46
N VAL A 52 9.04 13.92 -0.24
CA VAL A 52 8.09 13.15 0.58
C VAL A 52 6.71 13.03 -0.10
N SER A 53 6.33 14.01 -0.90
CA SER A 53 5.08 14.01 -1.68
C SER A 53 5.10 13.04 -2.86
N CYS A 54 6.27 12.64 -3.36
CA CYS A 54 6.41 11.65 -4.42
C CYS A 54 6.31 10.25 -3.81
N LEU A 55 5.10 9.69 -3.77
CA LEU A 55 4.85 8.37 -3.17
C LEU A 55 5.28 7.21 -4.06
N VAL A 56 5.38 7.42 -5.36
CA VAL A 56 5.85 6.41 -6.29
C VAL A 56 7.36 6.33 -6.22
N ASP A 57 7.90 5.11 -6.10
CA ASP A 57 9.34 4.89 -6.10
C ASP A 57 9.91 5.11 -7.51
N PRO A 58 10.89 6.01 -7.68
CA PRO A 58 11.52 6.25 -8.97
C PRO A 58 12.39 5.06 -9.42
N GLU A 59 12.36 4.77 -10.73
CA GLU A 59 13.14 3.70 -11.37
C GLU A 59 14.00 4.26 -12.48
N LEU A 60 14.96 3.46 -12.94
CA LEU A 60 15.83 3.81 -14.08
C LEU A 60 15.00 4.02 -15.35
N GLY A 61 15.27 5.09 -16.08
CA GLY A 61 14.54 5.45 -17.29
C GLY A 61 13.26 6.28 -17.03
N ASP A 62 12.84 6.46 -15.78
CA ASP A 62 11.68 7.30 -15.48
C ASP A 62 11.92 8.76 -15.90
N GLY A 63 10.96 9.32 -16.62
CA GLY A 63 10.85 10.77 -16.81
C GLY A 63 10.22 11.41 -15.59
N VAL A 64 10.89 12.39 -15.00
CA VAL A 64 10.53 12.99 -13.71
C VAL A 64 10.42 14.50 -13.76
N VAL A 65 9.56 15.05 -12.90
CA VAL A 65 9.57 16.49 -12.59
C VAL A 65 10.51 16.74 -11.43
N VAL A 66 11.45 17.62 -11.66
CA VAL A 66 12.46 18.03 -10.67
C VAL A 66 12.24 19.49 -10.31
N PHE A 67 12.21 19.76 -9.01
CA PHE A 67 12.21 21.11 -8.47
C PHE A 67 13.53 21.36 -7.74
N GLY A 68 14.20 22.41 -8.06
CA GLY A 68 15.45 22.72 -7.37
C GLY A 68 16.17 23.95 -7.88
N SER A 69 17.24 24.27 -7.18
CA SER A 69 18.22 25.30 -7.50
C SER A 69 19.56 24.61 -7.75
N GLU A 70 20.62 25.38 -8.07
CA GLU A 70 21.98 24.87 -8.31
C GLU A 70 22.53 23.92 -7.25
N ARG A 71 22.03 23.97 -6.01
CA ARG A 71 22.60 23.21 -4.88
C ARG A 71 21.75 22.01 -4.47
N ARG A 72 20.46 21.97 -4.79
CA ARG A 72 19.56 20.92 -4.34
C ARG A 72 18.44 20.69 -5.33
N HIS A 73 18.23 19.45 -5.71
CA HIS A 73 17.16 19.03 -6.59
C HIS A 73 16.28 17.98 -5.90
N MET A 74 14.98 18.07 -6.13
CA MET A 74 13.99 17.15 -5.57
C MET A 74 13.07 16.63 -6.66
N ILE A 75 12.91 15.32 -6.75
CA ILE A 75 11.93 14.68 -7.62
C ILE A 75 10.56 14.83 -6.98
N LEU A 76 9.68 15.58 -7.63
CA LEU A 76 8.31 15.81 -7.15
C LEU A 76 7.33 14.76 -7.64
N ALA A 77 7.49 14.31 -8.88
CA ALA A 77 6.60 13.33 -9.51
C ALA A 77 7.30 12.59 -10.62
N ILE A 78 6.81 11.40 -10.93
CA ILE A 78 7.17 10.63 -12.11
C ILE A 78 6.13 10.96 -13.18
N LEU A 79 6.59 11.37 -14.37
CA LEU A 79 5.74 11.71 -15.52
C LEU A 79 5.52 10.51 -16.43
N THR A 80 6.62 9.81 -16.73
CA THR A 80 6.62 8.70 -17.68
C THR A 80 7.46 7.56 -17.16
N ARG A 81 7.04 6.34 -17.46
CA ARG A 81 7.77 5.10 -17.18
C ARG A 81 7.68 4.21 -18.41
N GLU A 82 8.81 3.79 -18.94
CA GLU A 82 8.83 2.89 -20.11
C GLU A 82 8.32 1.49 -19.76
N ASN A 83 8.65 1.01 -18.58
CA ASN A 83 8.29 -0.32 -18.12
C ASN A 83 7.10 -0.28 -17.14
N ASN A 84 5.87 -0.34 -17.66
CA ASN A 84 4.62 -0.22 -16.90
C ASN A 84 4.17 -1.54 -16.22
N LEU A 85 5.06 -2.46 -15.89
CA LEU A 85 4.70 -3.75 -15.30
C LEU A 85 4.20 -3.61 -13.85
N SER A 86 4.77 -2.68 -13.10
CA SER A 86 4.35 -2.42 -11.71
C SER A 86 4.67 -0.99 -11.27
N VAL A 87 3.90 -0.48 -10.34
CA VAL A 87 4.16 0.80 -9.67
C VAL A 87 4.30 0.53 -8.18
N ALA A 88 5.49 0.75 -7.63
CA ALA A 88 5.72 0.65 -6.20
C ALA A 88 5.38 1.99 -5.51
N ILE A 89 4.56 1.91 -4.47
CA ILE A 89 4.26 3.04 -3.59
C ILE A 89 5.02 2.83 -2.29
N GLY A 90 5.99 3.68 -2.02
CA GLY A 90 6.86 3.56 -0.86
C GLY A 90 6.86 4.81 0.02
N ALA A 91 7.20 4.63 1.28
CA ALA A 91 7.30 5.71 2.25
C ALA A 91 8.64 6.50 2.15
N GLY A 92 9.54 6.12 1.26
CA GLY A 92 10.86 6.73 1.11
C GLY A 92 11.69 6.61 2.39
N LYS A 93 12.16 7.75 2.91
CA LYS A 93 12.90 7.81 4.19
C LYS A 93 11.99 7.67 5.42
N ALA A 94 10.66 7.71 5.27
CA ALA A 94 9.73 7.56 6.39
C ALA A 94 9.66 6.10 6.84
N GLN A 95 9.42 5.90 8.14
CA GLN A 95 9.35 4.55 8.74
C GLN A 95 7.99 3.87 8.53
N GLY A 96 7.02 4.53 7.92
CA GLY A 96 5.71 3.96 7.68
C GLY A 96 4.84 4.78 6.75
N LEU A 97 3.85 4.12 6.17
CA LEU A 97 2.80 4.71 5.34
C LEU A 97 1.45 4.54 6.05
N ILE A 98 0.74 5.65 6.27
CA ILE A 98 -0.58 5.64 6.87
C ILE A 98 -1.60 6.18 5.87
N LEU A 99 -2.56 5.34 5.48
CA LEU A 99 -3.69 5.74 4.65
C LEU A 99 -4.88 6.08 5.55
N LYS A 100 -5.36 7.34 5.48
CA LYS A 100 -6.51 7.82 6.27
C LYS A 100 -7.60 8.34 5.34
N GLY A 101 -8.84 7.93 5.60
CA GLY A 101 -9.99 8.42 4.85
C GLY A 101 -11.29 7.94 5.47
N LYS A 102 -12.40 8.58 5.13
CA LYS A 102 -13.74 8.09 5.51
C LYS A 102 -14.00 6.72 4.89
N ASN A 103 -13.56 6.52 3.66
CA ASN A 103 -13.67 5.26 2.93
C ASN A 103 -12.35 5.00 2.22
N ILE A 104 -11.79 3.81 2.41
CA ILE A 104 -10.63 3.32 1.69
C ILE A 104 -11.06 2.06 0.96
N ARG A 105 -10.86 2.01 -0.37
CA ARG A 105 -11.17 0.86 -1.21
C ARG A 105 -9.91 0.41 -1.94
N LEU A 106 -9.56 -0.85 -1.76
CA LEU A 106 -8.52 -1.53 -2.54
C LEU A 106 -9.22 -2.51 -3.48
N GLN A 107 -8.96 -2.41 -4.76
CA GLN A 107 -9.57 -3.25 -5.77
C GLN A 107 -8.51 -3.74 -6.74
N ALA A 108 -8.44 -5.05 -6.92
CA ALA A 108 -7.61 -5.70 -7.91
C ALA A 108 -8.47 -6.60 -8.81
N SER A 109 -8.17 -6.66 -10.10
CA SER A 109 -8.90 -7.49 -11.06
C SER A 109 -8.47 -8.96 -11.04
N HIS A 110 -7.24 -9.25 -10.58
CA HIS A 110 -6.69 -10.60 -10.61
C HIS A 110 -6.32 -11.08 -9.21
N ALA A 111 -5.42 -10.40 -8.53
CA ALA A 111 -4.96 -10.80 -7.20
C ALA A 111 -4.70 -9.58 -6.32
N ALA A 112 -4.97 -9.71 -5.03
CA ALA A 112 -4.54 -8.78 -4.01
C ALA A 112 -3.81 -9.56 -2.91
N GLU A 113 -2.62 -9.13 -2.55
CA GLU A 113 -1.80 -9.77 -1.54
C GLU A 113 -1.47 -8.78 -0.43
N ILE A 114 -1.57 -9.24 0.82
CA ILE A 114 -1.16 -8.48 2.00
C ILE A 114 -0.21 -9.36 2.81
N THR A 115 1.06 -8.99 2.83
CA THR A 115 2.10 -9.73 3.54
C THR A 115 2.71 -8.88 4.64
N SER A 116 2.94 -9.46 5.80
CA SER A 116 3.65 -8.85 6.92
C SER A 116 4.64 -9.85 7.51
N LEU A 117 5.89 -9.45 7.72
CA LEU A 117 6.88 -10.25 8.43
C LEU A 117 6.66 -10.26 9.96
N GLY A 118 5.87 -9.32 10.45
CA GLY A 118 5.50 -9.22 11.86
C GLY A 118 4.03 -9.55 12.07
N SER A 119 3.29 -8.65 12.68
CA SER A 119 1.86 -8.82 12.96
C SER A 119 1.00 -8.19 11.87
N LEU A 120 -0.12 -8.84 11.55
CA LEU A 120 -1.18 -8.31 10.72
C LEU A 120 -2.47 -8.26 11.53
N THR A 121 -3.09 -7.08 11.64
CA THR A 121 -4.30 -6.88 12.44
C THR A 121 -5.44 -6.35 11.60
N PHE A 122 -6.58 -7.03 11.62
CA PHE A 122 -7.85 -6.54 11.08
C PHE A 122 -8.79 -6.24 12.24
N SER A 123 -9.25 -5.00 12.38
CA SER A 123 -10.12 -4.59 13.49
C SER A 123 -11.29 -3.75 13.01
N ALA A 124 -12.50 -4.10 13.43
CA ALA A 124 -13.71 -3.35 13.19
C ALA A 124 -14.55 -3.29 14.49
N PRO A 125 -14.16 -2.46 15.48
CA PRO A 125 -14.75 -2.48 16.84
C PRO A 125 -16.24 -2.19 16.85
N LEU A 126 -16.74 -1.35 15.95
CA LEU A 126 -18.14 -0.93 15.84
C LEU A 126 -18.86 -1.50 14.62
N GLY A 127 -18.19 -2.33 13.85
CA GLY A 127 -18.70 -2.87 12.59
C GLY A 127 -18.53 -4.38 12.49
N ARG A 128 -18.38 -4.85 11.25
CA ARG A 128 -18.14 -6.25 10.95
C ARG A 128 -16.94 -6.42 10.04
N ILE A 129 -16.29 -7.57 10.13
CA ILE A 129 -15.36 -8.07 9.14
C ILE A 129 -16.10 -9.17 8.37
N GLN A 130 -16.20 -9.02 7.05
CA GLN A 130 -16.86 -9.98 6.18
C GLN A 130 -15.85 -10.53 5.18
N ILE A 131 -15.77 -11.85 5.09
CA ILE A 131 -14.95 -12.57 4.12
C ILE A 131 -15.91 -13.40 3.26
N THR A 132 -15.87 -13.19 1.95
CA THR A 132 -16.64 -13.96 0.97
C THR A 132 -15.67 -14.49 -0.07
N ALA A 133 -15.59 -15.78 -0.21
CA ALA A 133 -14.70 -16.46 -1.13
C ALA A 133 -15.33 -17.77 -1.59
N ALA A 134 -14.94 -18.27 -2.75
CA ALA A 134 -15.27 -19.65 -3.16
C ALA A 134 -14.55 -20.65 -2.27
N GLU A 135 -13.30 -20.39 -1.92
CA GLU A 135 -12.48 -21.20 -1.05
C GLU A 135 -11.77 -20.32 -0.02
N LEU A 136 -11.72 -20.77 1.22
CA LEU A 136 -10.94 -20.14 2.28
C LEU A 136 -9.98 -21.16 2.86
N PHE A 137 -8.69 -20.95 2.66
CA PHE A 137 -7.63 -21.76 3.27
C PHE A 137 -7.01 -20.99 4.44
N GLN A 138 -6.96 -21.63 5.60
CA GLN A 138 -6.38 -21.04 6.81
C GLN A 138 -5.40 -22.03 7.44
N SER A 139 -4.13 -21.66 7.57
CA SER A 139 -3.09 -22.46 8.21
C SER A 139 -2.49 -21.68 9.38
N ILE A 140 -2.54 -22.25 10.57
CA ILE A 140 -2.06 -21.63 11.81
C ILE A 140 -1.17 -22.63 12.53
N SER A 141 0.10 -22.30 12.67
CA SER A 141 1.10 -23.22 13.24
C SER A 141 1.05 -23.34 14.77
N CYS A 142 0.52 -22.37 15.48
CA CYS A 142 0.53 -22.36 16.94
C CYS A 142 -0.88 -22.42 17.52
N THR A 143 -1.58 -21.29 17.57
CA THR A 143 -2.83 -21.19 18.31
C THR A 143 -3.89 -20.44 17.53
N LEU A 144 -5.06 -21.03 17.37
CA LEU A 144 -6.28 -20.37 16.92
C LEU A 144 -7.22 -20.17 18.11
N VAL A 145 -7.58 -18.91 18.41
CA VAL A 145 -8.57 -18.57 19.44
C VAL A 145 -9.77 -17.92 18.80
N THR A 146 -10.96 -18.46 19.04
CA THR A 146 -12.22 -17.87 18.58
C THR A 146 -13.09 -17.56 19.80
N LEU A 147 -13.35 -16.28 20.06
CA LEU A 147 -14.23 -15.82 21.14
C LEU A 147 -15.45 -15.15 20.51
N ALA A 148 -16.61 -15.71 20.70
CA ALA A 148 -17.85 -15.19 20.16
C ALA A 148 -19.02 -15.47 21.13
N ARG A 149 -20.02 -14.59 21.16
CA ARG A 149 -21.27 -14.86 21.86
C ARG A 149 -22.06 -15.96 21.16
N ASN A 150 -22.08 -15.93 19.83
CA ASN A 150 -22.77 -16.93 19.01
C ASN A 150 -21.83 -17.35 17.89
N MET A 151 -21.70 -18.64 17.67
CA MET A 151 -20.97 -19.23 16.55
C MET A 151 -21.91 -20.17 15.80
N VAL A 152 -22.06 -19.99 14.51
CA VAL A 152 -22.86 -20.84 13.63
C VAL A 152 -21.98 -21.36 12.51
N THR A 153 -21.90 -22.68 12.39
CA THR A 153 -21.18 -23.35 11.30
C THR A 153 -22.17 -24.20 10.53
N LYS A 154 -22.36 -23.94 9.24
CA LYS A 154 -23.21 -24.74 8.35
C LYS A 154 -22.35 -25.26 7.21
N VAL A 155 -22.24 -26.54 7.11
CA VAL A 155 -21.40 -27.25 6.13
C VAL A 155 -22.12 -28.49 5.63
N THR A 156 -21.74 -28.99 4.47
CA THR A 156 -22.18 -30.32 3.96
C THR A 156 -21.40 -31.41 4.65
N ASP A 157 -20.07 -31.28 4.72
CA ASP A 157 -19.18 -32.20 5.37
C ASP A 157 -18.34 -31.51 6.42
N TYR A 158 -18.28 -32.04 7.61
CA TYR A 158 -17.49 -31.49 8.71
C TYR A 158 -16.56 -32.55 9.26
N GLN A 159 -15.26 -32.30 9.20
CA GLN A 159 -14.26 -33.17 9.79
C GLN A 159 -13.48 -32.43 10.86
N PHE A 160 -13.41 -33.00 12.04
CA PHE A 160 -12.60 -32.48 13.13
C PHE A 160 -11.64 -33.59 13.61
N ARG A 161 -10.35 -33.30 13.61
CA ARG A 161 -9.32 -34.24 14.06
C ARG A 161 -8.41 -33.56 15.07
N GLY A 162 -8.27 -34.11 16.24
CA GLY A 162 -7.34 -33.70 17.28
C GLY A 162 -6.41 -34.86 17.65
N GLU A 163 -5.11 -34.61 17.75
CA GLU A 163 -4.12 -35.60 18.21
C GLU A 163 -4.07 -35.70 19.74
N GLY A 164 -4.48 -34.67 20.43
CA GLY A 164 -4.55 -34.60 21.88
C GLY A 164 -5.99 -34.72 22.38
N SER A 165 -6.35 -33.90 23.35
CA SER A 165 -7.69 -33.92 23.93
C SER A 165 -8.64 -32.98 23.19
N VAL A 166 -9.87 -33.41 23.01
CA VAL A 166 -10.99 -32.59 22.56
C VAL A 166 -11.95 -32.43 23.71
N VAL A 167 -12.17 -31.22 24.17
CA VAL A 167 -13.08 -30.92 25.27
C VAL A 167 -14.23 -30.08 24.77
N SER A 168 -15.45 -30.53 24.96
CA SER A 168 -16.68 -29.79 24.68
C SER A 168 -17.49 -29.66 25.95
N THR A 169 -17.69 -28.45 26.45
CA THR A 169 -18.44 -28.19 27.66
C THR A 169 -19.59 -27.24 27.33
N ALA A 170 -20.80 -27.63 27.67
CA ALA A 170 -22.01 -26.85 27.45
C ALA A 170 -23.03 -27.11 28.55
N LYS A 171 -23.92 -26.15 28.80
CA LYS A 171 -25.08 -26.34 29.65
C LYS A 171 -26.06 -27.37 29.05
N THR A 172 -26.18 -27.37 27.73
CA THR A 172 -26.98 -28.34 26.96
C THR A 172 -26.24 -28.62 25.66
N GLN A 173 -26.02 -29.89 25.37
CA GLN A 173 -25.45 -30.39 24.12
C GLN A 173 -26.39 -31.37 23.46
N VAL A 174 -26.72 -31.13 22.19
CA VAL A 174 -27.57 -32.06 21.41
C VAL A 174 -26.76 -32.52 20.21
N ILE A 175 -26.65 -33.81 20.05
CA ILE A 175 -26.02 -34.46 18.90
C ILE A 175 -27.09 -35.35 18.27
N THR A 176 -27.39 -35.12 16.99
CA THR A 176 -28.41 -35.87 16.25
C THR A 176 -27.81 -36.36 14.95
N ALA A 177 -28.04 -37.62 14.62
CA ALA A 177 -27.68 -38.22 13.33
C ALA A 177 -28.91 -38.93 12.76
N GLU A 178 -29.13 -38.86 11.45
CA GLU A 178 -30.24 -39.52 10.79
C GLU A 178 -30.02 -41.01 10.65
N THR A 179 -28.79 -41.45 10.41
CA THR A 179 -28.50 -42.86 10.11
C THR A 179 -27.60 -43.51 11.13
N ASP A 180 -26.47 -42.88 11.51
CA ASP A 180 -25.51 -43.58 12.38
C ASP A 180 -24.74 -42.57 13.24
N LEU A 181 -24.58 -42.87 14.53
CA LEU A 181 -23.71 -42.17 15.46
C LEU A 181 -22.80 -43.20 16.11
N ARG A 182 -21.51 -43.17 15.81
CA ARG A 182 -20.52 -44.06 16.39
C ARG A 182 -19.68 -43.37 17.44
N LEU A 183 -19.60 -43.98 18.60
CA LEU A 183 -18.70 -43.59 19.68
C LEU A 183 -17.81 -44.81 19.98
N ASP A 184 -16.52 -44.66 19.77
CA ASP A 184 -15.56 -45.72 20.02
C ASP A 184 -14.45 -45.24 20.94
N ALA A 185 -14.19 -45.92 22.03
CA ALA A 185 -13.15 -45.61 23.00
C ALA A 185 -12.85 -46.80 23.87
N GLN A 186 -11.66 -46.89 24.44
CA GLN A 186 -11.32 -47.91 25.45
C GLN A 186 -12.23 -47.83 26.70
N ARG A 187 -12.73 -46.64 27.01
CA ARG A 187 -13.66 -46.40 28.11
C ARG A 187 -14.65 -45.29 27.74
N ILE A 188 -15.92 -45.56 27.86
CA ILE A 188 -17.01 -44.61 27.73
C ILE A 188 -17.69 -44.49 29.08
N ASN A 189 -17.70 -43.29 29.68
CA ASN A 189 -18.41 -43.00 30.91
C ASN A 189 -19.59 -42.08 30.55
N MET A 190 -20.80 -42.56 30.80
CA MET A 190 -22.04 -41.82 30.66
C MET A 190 -22.66 -41.73 32.05
N GLY A 191 -22.58 -40.57 32.69
CA GLY A 191 -23.07 -40.33 34.03
C GLY A 191 -24.35 -39.48 34.08
#